data_ec4b12d13c16938ac806c47f2a5fdddb
#
_entry.id   ec4b12d13c16938ac806c47f2a5fdddb
#
_cell.length_a   1.000
_cell.length_b   1.000
_cell.length_c   1.000
_cell.angle_alpha   90.00
_cell.angle_beta   90.00
_cell.angle_gamma   90.00
#
_symmetry.space_group_name_H-M   'P 1'
#
loop_
_entity.id
_entity.type
_entity.pdbx_description
1 polymer ?
#
loop_
_entity_poly.entity_id
_entity_poly.type
_entity_poly.pdbx_seq_one_letter_code
_entity_poly.pdbx_strand_id
1 'polypeptide(L)'
;MADQDFRNEEEALESLSVEELIESAKEDLAENPPPEEPFQPTLPAEYADLAPEEEELEEEPEPPTRMPAPLRVLLYVCCVLAASVLLAVFAWKCADEVCALTAEDQVVTVTVPENATMSQVTDILMEKGLIHYRWLFSLYCMISGAESKIDPGTYELNAIYDYHALINGMIETAENRATVEVTIPEGFEADDIFALLEEKQVCSAAELQEAAANYQFDYDFLKDLDYGDYRRLEGYLFPDTYEFYVDDAPENVLGKFLRNFDNKITDEMYAALEELNTDLRTKMQQSGFTEAEIAAAELTFHDVVIVASLVEKETYRSSESGLIASVIYNRLCSKTYPCLNIDATIQYVLPERKEVLTNADKAVISPYNTYTNAGLPVGPISNPGISSIRAALYPMETDYYFYAPDPDAVNHHFFETAYEYQAYLSSLLGSGEETPPDISEDEAEVTKEEALSIAREEAQKETYQYQSWESDFQAQDGSGEFIPAGGELAPSIGWPGTDEDGEKLYRGQALWSVFFVDQNDPLTTLTVYVDAMTGDVVGVGARSD
;
A
#
# COMPACT_ATOMS: atom_id res chain seq x y z
N MET A 1 17.71 7.73 -49.84
CA MET A 1 18.39 6.49 -49.45
C MET A 1 19.50 6.75 -48.40
N ALA A 2 20.14 7.90 -48.41
CA ALA A 2 21.19 8.23 -47.40
C ALA A 2 20.65 8.62 -46.03
N ASP A 3 19.41 9.13 -45.92
CA ASP A 3 18.81 9.54 -44.66
C ASP A 3 18.17 8.40 -43.82
N GLN A 4 18.00 7.23 -44.42
CA GLN A 4 17.51 6.05 -43.71
C GLN A 4 18.62 5.20 -43.11
N ASP A 5 19.82 5.24 -43.69
CA ASP A 5 20.96 4.52 -43.15
C ASP A 5 21.53 5.20 -41.87
N PHE A 6 21.52 6.54 -41.82
CA PHE A 6 21.96 7.29 -40.63
C PHE A 6 21.06 7.09 -39.40
N ARG A 7 19.74 6.95 -39.55
CA ARG A 7 18.83 6.68 -38.43
C ARG A 7 18.94 5.28 -37.88
N ASN A 8 19.27 4.32 -38.73
CA ASN A 8 19.45 2.94 -38.29
C ASN A 8 20.76 2.74 -37.51
N GLU A 9 21.79 3.57 -37.77
CA GLU A 9 23.06 3.55 -37.03
C GLU A 9 22.91 4.27 -35.67
N GLU A 10 22.14 5.35 -35.56
CA GLU A 10 21.86 6.00 -34.27
C GLU A 10 21.02 5.12 -33.33
N GLU A 11 19.97 4.47 -33.81
CA GLU A 11 19.17 3.54 -33.00
C GLU A 11 19.94 2.27 -32.57
N ALA A 12 20.95 1.87 -33.35
CA ALA A 12 21.82 0.74 -33.00
C ALA A 12 22.84 1.12 -31.91
N LEU A 13 23.30 2.37 -31.86
CA LEU A 13 24.22 2.87 -30.85
C LEU A 13 23.57 3.15 -29.49
N GLU A 14 22.32 3.53 -29.45
CA GLU A 14 21.56 3.73 -28.19
C GLU A 14 21.25 2.43 -27.43
N SER A 15 21.38 1.27 -28.07
CA SER A 15 21.09 -0.04 -27.45
C SER A 15 22.31 -0.75 -26.86
N LEU A 16 23.52 -0.19 -27.01
CA LEU A 16 24.77 -0.80 -26.55
C LEU A 16 25.16 -0.32 -25.15
N SER A 17 25.63 -1.22 -24.33
CA SER A 17 26.19 -0.88 -23.01
C SER A 17 27.48 -0.06 -23.15
N VAL A 18 27.81 0.72 -22.11
CA VAL A 18 29.02 1.56 -22.09
C VAL A 18 30.33 0.73 -22.33
N GLU A 19 30.33 -0.53 -21.92
CA GLU A 19 31.45 -1.45 -22.10
C GLU A 19 31.59 -1.87 -23.58
N GLU A 20 30.50 -2.13 -24.28
CA GLU A 20 30.46 -2.46 -25.71
C GLU A 20 30.85 -1.28 -26.59
N LEU A 21 30.50 -0.06 -26.21
CA LEU A 21 30.93 1.18 -26.87
C LEU A 21 32.44 1.43 -26.73
N ILE A 22 33.00 1.10 -25.57
CA ILE A 22 34.47 1.22 -25.33
C ILE A 22 35.22 0.15 -26.13
N GLU A 23 34.70 -1.06 -26.26
CA GLU A 23 35.32 -2.14 -27.02
C GLU A 23 35.30 -1.83 -28.54
N SER A 24 34.16 -1.35 -29.07
CA SER A 24 34.03 -0.90 -30.47
C SER A 24 34.96 0.28 -30.81
N ALA A 25 35.09 1.25 -29.92
CA ALA A 25 36.04 2.38 -30.10
C ALA A 25 37.51 1.94 -30.06
N LYS A 26 37.88 0.87 -29.37
CA LYS A 26 39.23 0.29 -29.37
C LYS A 26 39.51 -0.49 -30.65
N GLU A 27 38.50 -1.18 -31.20
CA GLU A 27 38.66 -1.88 -32.49
C GLU A 27 38.81 -0.88 -33.65
N ASP A 28 38.04 0.21 -33.69
CA ASP A 28 38.20 1.27 -34.71
C ASP A 28 39.56 1.98 -34.66
N LEU A 29 40.12 2.18 -33.47
CA LEU A 29 41.49 2.72 -33.27
C LEU A 29 42.60 1.73 -33.65
N ALA A 30 42.32 0.43 -33.65
CA ALA A 30 43.27 -0.60 -34.05
C ALA A 30 43.28 -0.81 -35.60
N GLU A 31 42.16 -0.63 -36.27
CA GLU A 31 42.06 -0.76 -37.73
C GLU A 31 42.53 0.51 -38.49
N ASN A 32 42.43 1.71 -37.89
CA ASN A 32 42.83 2.98 -38.50
C ASN A 32 43.74 3.79 -37.57
N PRO A 33 45.02 3.41 -37.44
CA PRO A 33 45.98 4.20 -36.65
C PRO A 33 46.24 5.56 -37.33
N PRO A 34 46.36 6.65 -36.55
CA PRO A 34 46.64 7.96 -37.11
C PRO A 34 48.05 7.98 -37.76
N PRO A 35 48.25 8.70 -38.88
CA PRO A 35 49.49 8.71 -39.61
C PRO A 35 50.68 9.27 -38.79
N GLU A 36 51.76 8.51 -38.72
CA GLU A 36 53.01 8.84 -38.00
C GLU A 36 53.95 9.72 -38.85
N GLU A 37 53.56 10.82 -39.43
CA GLU A 37 54.55 11.72 -40.03
C GLU A 37 54.40 13.17 -39.53
N PRO A 38 55.49 13.80 -39.04
CA PRO A 38 55.44 15.21 -38.66
C PRO A 38 55.43 16.10 -39.90
N PHE A 39 54.39 16.91 -40.03
CA PHE A 39 54.22 17.93 -41.07
C PHE A 39 55.38 18.95 -40.97
N GLN A 40 56.30 18.95 -41.93
CA GLN A 40 57.27 20.02 -42.13
C GLN A 40 56.75 20.98 -43.18
N PRO A 41 56.48 22.24 -42.85
CA PRO A 41 56.12 23.24 -43.86
C PRO A 41 57.39 23.65 -44.64
N THR A 42 57.45 23.31 -45.92
CA THR A 42 58.44 23.88 -46.85
C THR A 42 57.97 25.24 -47.32
N LEU A 43 58.72 26.29 -47.01
CA LEU A 43 58.55 27.63 -47.56
C LEU A 43 58.96 27.69 -49.02
N PRO A 44 58.25 28.42 -49.88
CA PRO A 44 58.59 28.63 -51.29
C PRO A 44 59.90 29.44 -51.37
N ALA A 45 60.76 29.14 -52.38
CA ALA A 45 62.11 29.65 -52.62
C ALA A 45 62.17 31.13 -53.01
N GLU A 46 61.18 31.96 -52.85
CA GLU A 46 61.09 33.33 -53.33
C GLU A 46 61.51 34.41 -52.28
N TYR A 47 61.89 34.01 -51.08
CA TYR A 47 62.31 34.94 -50.00
C TYR A 47 63.72 34.75 -49.49
N ALA A 48 64.66 34.33 -50.35
CA ALA A 48 66.01 34.03 -49.93
C ALA A 48 67.01 35.23 -49.91
N ASP A 49 66.51 36.44 -50.22
CA ASP A 49 67.43 37.61 -50.41
C ASP A 49 66.98 38.85 -49.59
N LEU A 50 66.87 38.70 -48.27
CA LEU A 50 66.89 39.84 -47.37
C LEU A 50 67.61 39.45 -46.08
N ALA A 51 68.93 39.66 -46.06
CA ALA A 51 69.70 39.63 -44.82
C ALA A 51 69.55 40.98 -44.12
N PRO A 52 69.12 41.03 -42.86
CA PRO A 52 69.24 42.24 -42.06
C PRO A 52 70.56 42.27 -41.30
N GLU A 53 71.08 43.48 -41.18
CA GLU A 53 72.26 43.85 -40.47
C GLU A 53 72.26 43.42 -38.98
N GLU A 54 73.48 43.09 -38.45
CA GLU A 54 73.70 42.70 -37.05
C GLU A 54 73.28 43.90 -36.13
N GLU A 55 72.12 43.79 -35.45
CA GLU A 55 71.86 44.58 -34.27
C GLU A 55 72.26 43.80 -33.01
N GLU A 56 72.96 44.46 -32.09
CA GLU A 56 73.43 43.97 -30.80
C GLU A 56 72.29 43.37 -30.01
N LEU A 57 72.41 42.07 -29.67
CA LEU A 57 71.47 41.36 -28.83
C LEU A 57 71.51 41.91 -27.40
N GLU A 58 70.49 42.69 -27.02
CA GLU A 58 70.14 42.83 -25.61
C GLU A 58 69.73 41.47 -25.08
N GLU A 59 70.29 41.02 -23.95
CA GLU A 59 69.95 39.78 -23.27
C GLU A 59 68.43 39.74 -22.92
N GLU A 60 67.64 38.92 -23.61
CA GLU A 60 66.30 38.62 -23.25
C GLU A 60 66.27 38.00 -21.84
N PRO A 61 65.34 38.44 -20.95
CA PRO A 61 65.17 37.84 -19.63
C PRO A 61 64.77 36.34 -19.80
N GLU A 62 65.46 35.47 -19.07
CA GLU A 62 65.15 34.02 -19.08
C GLU A 62 63.65 33.74 -18.94
N PRO A 63 63.08 32.88 -19.79
CA PRO A 63 61.64 32.57 -19.67
C PRO A 63 61.42 31.90 -18.33
N PRO A 64 60.32 32.28 -17.64
CA PRO A 64 60.00 31.74 -16.34
C PRO A 64 59.99 30.22 -16.39
N THR A 65 60.74 29.58 -15.49
CA THR A 65 60.89 28.14 -15.39
C THR A 65 59.55 27.45 -15.44
N ARG A 66 59.25 26.85 -16.60
CA ARG A 66 57.96 26.12 -16.79
C ARG A 66 57.97 24.90 -15.88
N MET A 67 56.98 24.81 -15.00
CA MET A 67 56.77 23.63 -14.15
C MET A 67 56.80 22.34 -14.99
N PRO A 68 57.36 21.24 -14.47
CA PRO A 68 57.38 19.95 -15.15
C PRO A 68 56.00 19.49 -15.55
N ALA A 69 55.84 18.89 -16.73
CA ALA A 69 54.57 18.46 -17.25
C ALA A 69 53.71 17.63 -16.27
N PRO A 70 54.27 16.65 -15.53
CA PRO A 70 53.49 15.86 -14.56
C PRO A 70 52.97 16.72 -13.40
N LEU A 71 53.69 17.73 -12.98
CA LEU A 71 53.26 18.62 -11.89
C LEU A 71 52.11 19.54 -12.34
N ARG A 72 52.10 19.98 -13.62
CA ARG A 72 50.95 20.75 -14.19
C ARG A 72 49.70 19.90 -14.29
N VAL A 73 49.80 18.61 -14.72
CA VAL A 73 48.69 17.69 -14.78
C VAL A 73 48.13 17.42 -13.39
N LEU A 74 49.00 17.17 -12.41
CA LEU A 74 48.60 16.99 -11.01
C LEU A 74 47.89 18.22 -10.46
N LEU A 75 48.44 19.42 -10.70
CA LEU A 75 47.81 20.69 -10.26
C LEU A 75 46.45 20.88 -10.92
N TYR A 76 46.30 20.58 -12.22
CA TYR A 76 45.04 20.67 -12.94
C TYR A 76 44.01 19.71 -12.33
N VAL A 77 44.37 18.44 -12.10
CA VAL A 77 43.49 17.45 -11.48
C VAL A 77 43.05 17.90 -10.07
N CYS A 78 44.00 18.39 -9.27
CA CYS A 78 43.70 18.93 -7.94
C CYS A 78 42.73 20.14 -8.01
N CYS A 79 42.92 21.05 -8.97
CA CYS A 79 42.03 22.20 -9.16
C CYS A 79 40.64 21.75 -9.61
N VAL A 80 40.50 20.78 -10.51
CA VAL A 80 39.23 20.24 -10.96
C VAL A 80 38.49 19.54 -9.79
N LEU A 81 39.20 18.73 -9.02
CA LEU A 81 38.63 18.06 -7.84
C LEU A 81 38.18 19.09 -6.79
N ALA A 82 39.01 20.08 -6.50
CA ALA A 82 38.65 21.16 -5.57
C ALA A 82 37.44 21.95 -6.05
N ALA A 83 37.39 22.30 -7.34
CA ALA A 83 36.24 22.98 -7.93
C ALA A 83 34.96 22.12 -7.87
N SER A 84 35.08 20.81 -8.15
CA SER A 84 33.93 19.89 -8.05
C SER A 84 33.40 19.77 -6.62
N VAL A 85 34.28 19.67 -5.63
CA VAL A 85 33.88 19.65 -4.21
C VAL A 85 33.21 20.98 -3.81
N LEU A 86 33.76 22.11 -4.23
CA LEU A 86 33.18 23.44 -3.95
C LEU A 86 31.81 23.58 -4.59
N LEU A 87 31.64 23.12 -5.83
CA LEU A 87 30.33 23.13 -6.51
C LEU A 87 29.32 22.22 -5.82
N ALA A 88 29.75 21.03 -5.40
CA ALA A 88 28.86 20.11 -4.67
C ALA A 88 28.42 20.70 -3.32
N VAL A 89 29.34 21.30 -2.55
CA VAL A 89 29.00 21.98 -1.29
C VAL A 89 28.07 23.17 -1.54
N PHE A 90 28.32 23.92 -2.61
CA PHE A 90 27.47 25.06 -2.97
C PHE A 90 26.05 24.59 -3.36
N ALA A 91 25.95 23.56 -4.21
CA ALA A 91 24.67 22.99 -4.60
C ALA A 91 23.90 22.43 -3.39
N TRP A 92 24.60 21.72 -2.50
CA TRP A 92 24.01 21.24 -1.24
C TRP A 92 23.46 22.41 -0.39
N LYS A 93 24.24 23.48 -0.22
CA LYS A 93 23.79 24.66 0.52
C LYS A 93 22.57 25.35 -0.10
N CYS A 94 22.49 25.38 -1.43
CA CYS A 94 21.32 25.91 -2.12
C CYS A 94 20.08 25.00 -1.93
N ALA A 95 20.27 23.68 -1.99
CA ALA A 95 19.19 22.72 -1.76
C ALA A 95 18.69 22.77 -0.30
N ASP A 96 19.62 22.77 0.65
CA ASP A 96 19.32 22.93 2.08
C ASP A 96 18.51 24.21 2.37
N GLU A 97 18.89 25.32 1.75
CA GLU A 97 18.18 26.60 1.89
C GLU A 97 16.79 26.60 1.26
N VAL A 98 16.65 26.04 0.04
CA VAL A 98 15.35 26.02 -0.66
C VAL A 98 14.36 25.07 0.03
N CYS A 99 14.83 23.91 0.50
CA CYS A 99 14.02 22.84 1.08
C CYS A 99 14.01 22.85 2.61
N ALA A 100 14.70 23.80 3.26
CA ALA A 100 14.82 23.91 4.72
C ALA A 100 15.23 22.61 5.45
N LEU A 101 16.13 21.79 4.83
CA LEU A 101 16.46 20.42 5.27
C LEU A 101 17.11 20.36 6.66
N THR A 102 17.82 21.42 7.08
CA THR A 102 18.53 21.49 8.37
C THR A 102 17.99 22.60 9.29
N ALA A 103 16.84 23.17 8.95
CA ALA A 103 16.24 24.24 9.74
C ALA A 103 15.66 23.72 11.06
N GLU A 104 15.78 24.51 12.12
CA GLU A 104 15.19 24.20 13.43
C GLU A 104 13.71 24.65 13.46
N ASP A 105 12.87 23.87 14.12
CA ASP A 105 11.45 24.18 14.32
C ASP A 105 11.30 25.44 15.19
N GLN A 106 11.11 26.57 14.55
CA GLN A 106 10.94 27.87 15.20
C GLN A 106 9.90 28.72 14.46
N VAL A 107 8.81 29.05 15.14
CA VAL A 107 7.79 29.98 14.63
C VAL A 107 8.25 31.42 14.82
N VAL A 108 8.19 32.20 13.75
CA VAL A 108 8.63 33.60 13.71
C VAL A 108 7.53 34.47 13.13
N THR A 109 7.21 35.56 13.83
CA THR A 109 6.26 36.57 13.34
C THR A 109 6.93 37.50 12.34
N VAL A 110 6.38 37.56 11.13
CA VAL A 110 6.82 38.37 10.00
C VAL A 110 5.73 39.38 9.66
N THR A 111 6.06 40.68 9.60
CA THR A 111 5.14 41.74 9.18
C THR A 111 5.58 42.29 7.83
N VAL A 112 4.74 42.11 6.80
CA VAL A 112 4.93 42.67 5.46
C VAL A 112 4.15 43.98 5.36
N PRO A 113 4.83 45.13 5.14
CA PRO A 113 4.17 46.45 5.02
C PRO A 113 3.29 46.56 3.77
N GLU A 114 2.30 47.47 3.79
CA GLU A 114 1.54 47.82 2.59
C GLU A 114 2.49 48.35 1.49
N ASN A 115 2.32 47.84 0.28
CA ASN A 115 3.15 48.16 -0.89
C ASN A 115 4.65 47.77 -0.74
N ALA A 116 4.96 46.79 0.08
CA ALA A 116 6.33 46.26 0.16
C ALA A 116 6.77 45.67 -1.19
N THR A 117 7.96 46.07 -1.63
CA THR A 117 8.59 45.42 -2.80
C THR A 117 9.12 44.06 -2.40
N MET A 118 9.24 43.12 -3.37
CA MET A 118 9.84 41.80 -3.13
C MET A 118 11.23 41.89 -2.46
N SER A 119 12.01 42.92 -2.79
CA SER A 119 13.27 43.22 -2.15
C SER A 119 13.14 43.45 -0.64
N GLN A 120 12.11 44.23 -0.23
CA GLN A 120 11.84 44.50 1.17
C GLN A 120 11.32 43.28 1.92
N VAL A 121 10.46 42.49 1.27
CA VAL A 121 9.99 41.19 1.84
C VAL A 121 11.17 40.27 2.06
N THR A 122 12.06 40.14 1.08
CA THR A 122 13.27 39.32 1.18
C THR A 122 14.18 39.82 2.34
N ASP A 123 14.34 41.16 2.52
CA ASP A 123 15.13 41.70 3.60
C ASP A 123 14.52 41.39 4.98
N ILE A 124 13.19 41.44 5.09
CA ILE A 124 12.46 41.10 6.33
C ILE A 124 12.65 39.61 6.66
N LEU A 125 12.50 38.72 5.68
CA LEU A 125 12.69 37.28 5.89
C LEU A 125 14.14 36.96 6.30
N MET A 126 15.13 37.63 5.72
CA MET A 126 16.53 37.50 6.12
C MET A 126 16.77 38.01 7.54
N GLU A 127 16.23 39.16 7.91
CA GLU A 127 16.34 39.73 9.27
C GLU A 127 15.74 38.78 10.32
N LYS A 128 14.67 38.08 9.96
CA LYS A 128 13.99 37.10 10.81
C LYS A 128 14.66 35.71 10.81
N GLY A 129 15.67 35.48 9.96
CA GLY A 129 16.39 34.20 9.89
C GLY A 129 15.65 33.10 9.19
N LEU A 130 14.59 33.40 8.44
CA LEU A 130 13.81 32.42 7.66
C LEU A 130 14.48 32.07 6.33
N ILE A 131 15.32 32.96 5.80
CA ILE A 131 16.14 32.74 4.61
C ILE A 131 17.55 33.30 4.86
N HIS A 132 18.56 32.70 4.18
CA HIS A 132 19.97 33.12 4.33
C HIS A 132 20.55 33.64 3.02
N TYR A 133 20.02 33.21 1.86
CA TYR A 133 20.54 33.58 0.54
C TYR A 133 19.51 34.42 -0.24
N ARG A 134 19.60 35.76 -0.09
CA ARG A 134 18.73 36.73 -0.77
C ARG A 134 18.56 36.47 -2.26
N TRP A 135 19.69 36.25 -2.96
CA TRP A 135 19.67 36.03 -4.41
C TRP A 135 18.89 34.77 -4.81
N LEU A 136 18.97 33.71 -4.01
CA LEU A 136 18.32 32.43 -4.27
C LEU A 136 16.81 32.55 -4.07
N PHE A 137 16.37 33.18 -2.97
CA PHE A 137 14.96 33.42 -2.72
C PHE A 137 14.35 34.35 -3.78
N SER A 138 15.06 35.46 -4.14
CA SER A 138 14.58 36.38 -5.20
C SER A 138 14.48 35.65 -6.56
N LEU A 139 15.44 34.80 -6.90
CA LEU A 139 15.37 33.98 -8.11
C LEU A 139 14.18 33.02 -8.09
N TYR A 140 13.93 32.37 -6.96
CA TYR A 140 12.79 31.48 -6.78
C TYR A 140 11.47 32.24 -6.93
N CYS A 141 11.32 33.40 -6.30
CA CYS A 141 10.12 34.25 -6.42
C CYS A 141 9.87 34.70 -7.87
N MET A 142 10.94 35.02 -8.61
CA MET A 142 10.83 35.41 -10.02
C MET A 142 10.34 34.24 -10.89
N ILE A 143 10.85 33.02 -10.65
CA ILE A 143 10.47 31.82 -11.42
C ILE A 143 9.04 31.37 -11.07
N SER A 144 8.66 31.42 -9.79
CA SER A 144 7.34 31.00 -9.31
C SER A 144 6.24 32.06 -9.51
N GLY A 145 6.60 33.27 -9.92
CA GLY A 145 5.66 34.39 -10.07
C GLY A 145 5.09 34.89 -8.73
N ALA A 146 5.81 34.68 -7.64
CA ALA A 146 5.37 35.06 -6.29
C ALA A 146 5.32 36.58 -6.03
N GLU A 147 6.04 37.38 -6.84
CA GLU A 147 6.09 38.86 -6.68
C GLU A 147 4.72 39.54 -6.69
N SER A 148 3.74 38.96 -7.39
CA SER A 148 2.38 39.49 -7.51
C SER A 148 1.37 38.88 -6.54
N LYS A 149 1.82 37.95 -5.69
CA LYS A 149 0.93 37.11 -4.86
C LYS A 149 1.08 37.34 -3.36
N ILE A 150 2.19 37.95 -2.92
CA ILE A 150 2.42 38.24 -1.48
C ILE A 150 1.63 39.46 -1.08
N ASP A 151 0.74 39.29 -0.11
CA ASP A 151 -0.10 40.38 0.43
C ASP A 151 0.56 41.06 1.64
N PRO A 152 0.27 42.36 1.90
CA PRO A 152 0.69 43.01 3.14
C PRO A 152 -0.07 42.42 4.34
N GLY A 153 0.63 42.18 5.45
CA GLY A 153 0.04 41.62 6.66
C GLY A 153 1.07 41.11 7.66
N THR A 154 0.58 40.54 8.74
CA THR A 154 1.42 39.88 9.76
C THR A 154 1.20 38.38 9.70
N TYR A 155 2.27 37.63 9.55
CA TYR A 155 2.27 36.20 9.33
C TYR A 155 3.08 35.49 10.41
N GLU A 156 2.62 34.33 10.83
CA GLU A 156 3.41 33.39 11.63
C GLU A 156 4.00 32.33 10.69
N LEU A 157 5.30 32.40 10.46
CA LEU A 157 6.03 31.52 9.58
C LEU A 157 6.98 30.65 10.39
N ASN A 158 7.12 29.38 10.00
CA ASN A 158 8.06 28.47 10.66
C ASN A 158 9.36 28.40 9.85
N ALA A 159 10.50 28.35 10.55
CA ALA A 159 11.82 28.27 9.91
C ALA A 159 12.03 26.94 9.14
N ILE A 160 11.29 25.88 9.44
CA ILE A 160 11.30 24.62 8.69
C ILE A 160 10.55 24.71 7.35
N TYR A 161 9.87 25.81 7.05
CA TYR A 161 9.18 25.97 5.79
C TYR A 161 10.17 26.17 4.65
N ASP A 162 9.99 25.40 3.58
CA ASP A 162 10.69 25.62 2.33
C ASP A 162 10.26 26.94 1.68
N TYR A 163 10.92 27.35 0.61
CA TYR A 163 10.58 28.61 -0.06
C TYR A 163 9.14 28.64 -0.59
N HIS A 164 8.61 27.50 -1.00
CA HIS A 164 7.22 27.41 -1.45
C HIS A 164 6.24 27.67 -0.30
N ALA A 165 6.43 27.00 0.82
CA ALA A 165 5.59 27.17 2.01
C ALA A 165 5.71 28.56 2.62
N LEU A 166 6.92 29.17 2.61
CA LEU A 166 7.11 30.57 3.05
C LEU A 166 6.30 31.54 2.20
N ILE A 167 6.31 31.37 0.87
CA ILE A 167 5.56 32.23 -0.04
C ILE A 167 4.06 32.04 0.15
N ASN A 168 3.59 30.79 0.16
CA ASN A 168 2.18 30.49 0.36
C ASN A 168 1.66 31.00 1.71
N GLY A 169 2.47 30.92 2.75
CA GLY A 169 2.15 31.50 4.06
C GLY A 169 1.98 33.01 4.06
N MET A 170 2.42 33.74 3.00
CA MET A 170 2.31 35.21 2.86
C MET A 170 1.32 35.64 1.77
N ILE A 171 0.63 34.72 1.10
CA ILE A 171 -0.32 35.05 0.02
C ILE A 171 -1.65 35.56 0.58
N GLU A 172 -2.00 35.21 1.82
CA GLU A 172 -3.19 35.74 2.51
C GLU A 172 -2.84 36.29 3.89
N THR A 173 -3.43 37.42 4.25
CA THR A 173 -3.21 38.07 5.53
C THR A 173 -3.56 37.14 6.70
N ALA A 174 -2.56 36.79 7.52
CA ALA A 174 -2.72 35.95 8.71
C ALA A 174 -3.74 36.52 9.72
N GLU A 175 -4.02 37.81 9.68
CA GLU A 175 -5.05 38.46 10.54
C GLU A 175 -6.50 38.03 10.17
N ASN A 176 -6.73 37.42 8.99
CA ASN A 176 -8.06 37.02 8.52
C ASN A 176 -8.22 35.51 8.24
N ARG A 177 -7.16 34.71 8.31
CA ARG A 177 -7.32 33.26 8.18
C ARG A 177 -7.84 32.69 9.49
N ALA A 178 -9.15 32.47 9.53
CA ALA A 178 -9.75 31.71 10.63
C ALA A 178 -9.17 30.30 10.62
N THR A 179 -8.66 29.85 11.76
CA THR A 179 -8.33 28.45 11.96
C THR A 179 -9.55 27.71 12.51
N VAL A 180 -9.64 26.45 12.20
CA VAL A 180 -10.66 25.54 12.73
C VAL A 180 -9.98 24.28 13.26
N GLU A 181 -10.34 23.91 14.48
CA GLU A 181 -9.93 22.63 15.07
C GLU A 181 -10.88 21.53 14.60
N VAL A 182 -10.33 20.47 14.03
CA VAL A 182 -11.07 19.32 13.52
C VAL A 182 -10.49 18.06 14.14
N THR A 183 -11.32 17.32 14.86
CA THR A 183 -10.97 16.00 15.40
C THR A 183 -11.44 14.93 14.43
N ILE A 184 -10.53 14.11 13.97
CA ILE A 184 -10.80 12.95 13.12
C ILE A 184 -10.85 11.71 14.01
N PRO A 185 -12.01 11.06 14.15
CA PRO A 185 -12.12 9.81 14.91
C PRO A 185 -11.37 8.66 14.27
N GLU A 186 -10.89 7.73 15.10
CA GLU A 186 -10.35 6.45 14.63
C GLU A 186 -11.41 5.70 13.83
N GLY A 187 -11.00 4.99 12.77
CA GLY A 187 -11.88 4.20 11.92
C GLY A 187 -12.73 4.99 10.90
N PHE A 188 -12.56 6.31 10.77
CA PHE A 188 -13.18 7.06 9.67
C PHE A 188 -12.60 6.63 8.33
N GLU A 189 -13.45 6.63 7.32
CA GLU A 189 -13.05 6.43 5.93
C GLU A 189 -12.61 7.76 5.30
N ALA A 190 -11.84 7.72 4.23
CA ALA A 190 -11.38 8.93 3.55
C ALA A 190 -12.56 9.83 3.14
N ASP A 191 -13.67 9.25 2.68
CA ASP A 191 -14.88 9.98 2.31
C ASP A 191 -15.51 10.69 3.53
N ASP A 192 -15.54 10.06 4.71
CA ASP A 192 -16.01 10.67 5.96
C ASP A 192 -15.13 11.84 6.37
N ILE A 193 -13.80 11.68 6.26
CA ILE A 193 -12.82 12.71 6.58
C ILE A 193 -12.99 13.90 5.64
N PHE A 194 -13.09 13.67 4.34
CA PHE A 194 -13.25 14.74 3.34
C PHE A 194 -14.57 15.48 3.50
N ALA A 195 -15.67 14.76 3.77
CA ALA A 195 -16.95 15.37 4.07
C ALA A 195 -16.92 16.24 5.35
N LEU A 196 -16.24 15.76 6.40
CA LEU A 196 -16.05 16.51 7.64
C LEU A 196 -15.22 17.80 7.42
N LEU A 197 -14.14 17.70 6.65
CA LEU A 197 -13.30 18.86 6.33
C LEU A 197 -14.05 19.90 5.49
N GLU A 198 -14.90 19.47 4.55
CA GLU A 198 -15.78 20.36 3.79
C GLU A 198 -16.85 21.01 4.68
N GLU A 199 -17.49 20.26 5.59
CA GLU A 199 -18.43 20.80 6.58
C GLU A 199 -17.77 21.90 7.44
N LYS A 200 -16.51 21.70 7.80
CA LYS A 200 -15.71 22.66 8.59
C LYS A 200 -15.12 23.81 7.76
N GLN A 201 -15.39 23.84 6.46
CA GLN A 201 -14.89 24.87 5.53
C GLN A 201 -13.34 24.90 5.44
N VAL A 202 -12.69 23.75 5.61
CA VAL A 202 -11.24 23.63 5.44
C VAL A 202 -10.90 23.57 3.95
N CYS A 203 -11.54 22.67 3.20
CA CYS A 203 -11.37 22.49 1.76
C CYS A 203 -12.54 21.68 1.23
N SER A 204 -12.87 21.78 -0.07
CA SER A 204 -13.94 20.96 -0.63
C SER A 204 -13.52 19.49 -0.73
N ALA A 205 -14.47 18.56 -0.52
CA ALA A 205 -14.22 17.13 -0.64
C ALA A 205 -13.71 16.76 -2.04
N ALA A 206 -14.19 17.43 -3.08
CA ALA A 206 -13.77 17.18 -4.46
C ALA A 206 -12.29 17.58 -4.71
N GLU A 207 -11.82 18.69 -4.15
CA GLU A 207 -10.42 19.12 -4.25
C GLU A 207 -9.51 18.18 -3.45
N LEU A 208 -9.96 17.71 -2.27
CA LEU A 208 -9.24 16.73 -1.47
C LEU A 208 -9.12 15.38 -2.21
N GLN A 209 -10.20 14.90 -2.84
CA GLN A 209 -10.16 13.69 -3.65
C GLN A 209 -9.21 13.82 -4.84
N GLU A 210 -9.23 14.95 -5.56
CA GLU A 210 -8.33 15.20 -6.68
C GLU A 210 -6.86 15.23 -6.24
N ALA A 211 -6.55 15.95 -5.15
CA ALA A 211 -5.20 16.01 -4.61
C ALA A 211 -4.76 14.64 -4.05
N ALA A 212 -5.64 13.93 -3.34
CA ALA A 212 -5.35 12.59 -2.85
C ALA A 212 -5.04 11.61 -3.99
N ALA A 213 -5.76 11.70 -5.11
CA ALA A 213 -5.54 10.84 -6.26
C ALA A 213 -4.24 11.16 -7.00
N ASN A 214 -3.89 12.44 -7.18
CA ASN A 214 -2.93 12.84 -8.22
C ASN A 214 -1.72 13.62 -7.71
N TYR A 215 -1.76 14.20 -6.49
CA TYR A 215 -0.62 14.95 -5.97
C TYR A 215 0.50 14.01 -5.50
N GLN A 216 1.74 14.34 -5.83
CA GLN A 216 2.91 13.56 -5.42
C GLN A 216 3.37 14.00 -4.02
N PHE A 217 3.01 13.19 -3.02
CA PHE A 217 3.56 13.32 -1.67
C PHE A 217 4.86 12.50 -1.57
N ASP A 218 5.90 13.07 -0.97
CA ASP A 218 7.22 12.44 -0.86
C ASP A 218 7.35 11.68 0.47
N TYR A 219 6.67 10.52 0.55
CA TYR A 219 6.76 9.58 1.67
C TYR A 219 7.05 8.18 1.18
N ASP A 220 7.92 7.45 1.88
CA ASP A 220 8.34 6.10 1.51
C ASP A 220 7.17 5.11 1.49
N PHE A 221 6.24 5.23 2.43
CA PHE A 221 5.06 4.36 2.52
C PHE A 221 4.01 4.58 1.41
N LEU A 222 4.15 5.61 0.58
CA LEU A 222 3.26 5.87 -0.56
C LEU A 222 3.86 5.51 -1.92
N LYS A 223 5.14 5.12 -1.98
CA LYS A 223 5.89 4.96 -3.25
C LYS A 223 5.30 3.92 -4.18
N ASP A 224 4.77 2.84 -3.61
CA ASP A 224 4.25 1.70 -4.37
C ASP A 224 2.73 1.78 -4.60
N LEU A 225 2.09 2.89 -4.22
CA LEU A 225 0.66 3.09 -4.38
C LEU A 225 0.34 3.80 -5.70
N ASP A 226 -0.58 3.22 -6.46
CA ASP A 226 -0.98 3.73 -7.77
C ASP A 226 -1.69 5.09 -7.68
N TYR A 227 -1.42 5.97 -8.65
CA TYR A 227 -2.12 7.24 -8.81
C TYR A 227 -3.47 7.06 -9.52
N GLY A 228 -4.35 8.06 -9.40
CA GLY A 228 -5.62 8.12 -10.10
C GLY A 228 -6.84 7.70 -9.28
N ASP A 229 -6.64 7.08 -8.11
CA ASP A 229 -7.69 6.81 -7.13
C ASP A 229 -7.32 7.48 -5.79
N TYR A 230 -8.21 8.32 -5.25
CA TYR A 230 -8.00 8.99 -3.96
C TYR A 230 -7.92 8.01 -2.78
N ARG A 231 -8.51 6.81 -2.93
CA ARG A 231 -8.44 5.75 -1.93
C ARG A 231 -7.03 5.22 -1.70
N ARG A 232 -6.06 5.58 -2.54
CA ARG A 232 -4.65 5.28 -2.25
C ARG A 232 -4.15 5.87 -0.93
N LEU A 233 -4.81 6.92 -0.40
CA LEU A 233 -4.51 7.50 0.90
C LEU A 233 -5.37 6.93 2.04
N GLU A 234 -6.30 6.00 1.77
CA GLU A 234 -7.02 5.29 2.81
C GLU A 234 -6.04 4.53 3.72
N GLY A 235 -6.24 4.62 5.01
CA GLY A 235 -5.34 4.04 6.02
C GLY A 235 -4.19 4.95 6.46
N TYR A 236 -3.91 6.03 5.70
CA TYR A 236 -2.79 6.96 5.96
C TYR A 236 -3.22 8.33 6.45
N LEU A 237 -4.51 8.65 6.44
CA LEU A 237 -5.08 9.88 6.98
C LEU A 237 -5.24 9.74 8.50
N PHE A 238 -4.13 9.80 9.23
CA PHE A 238 -4.03 9.41 10.64
C PHE A 238 -5.07 10.13 11.52
N PRO A 239 -5.87 9.41 12.32
CA PRO A 239 -6.86 10.00 13.22
C PRO A 239 -6.19 10.76 14.37
N ASP A 240 -6.50 12.05 14.49
CA ASP A 240 -6.00 12.93 15.56
C ASP A 240 -6.84 14.23 15.56
N THR A 241 -6.52 15.16 16.43
CA THR A 241 -7.06 16.52 16.39
C THR A 241 -6.08 17.44 15.67
N TYR A 242 -6.55 18.12 14.64
CA TYR A 242 -5.78 19.00 13.77
C TYR A 242 -6.32 20.41 13.80
N GLU A 243 -5.45 21.38 13.67
CA GLU A 243 -5.80 22.77 13.39
C GLU A 243 -5.55 23.06 11.90
N PHE A 244 -6.59 23.42 11.17
CA PHE A 244 -6.54 23.79 9.75
C PHE A 244 -6.91 25.25 9.56
N TYR A 245 -6.44 25.85 8.48
CA TYR A 245 -6.98 27.10 7.99
C TYR A 245 -8.30 26.86 7.26
N VAL A 246 -9.21 27.84 7.35
CA VAL A 246 -10.39 27.90 6.47
C VAL A 246 -9.92 28.17 5.03
N ASP A 247 -10.49 27.47 4.05
CA ASP A 247 -10.11 27.53 2.64
C ASP A 247 -8.60 27.23 2.41
N ASP A 248 -8.04 26.22 3.12
CA ASP A 248 -6.63 25.80 2.95
C ASP A 248 -6.46 24.99 1.66
N ALA A 249 -5.25 24.98 1.11
CA ALA A 249 -4.94 24.17 -0.06
C ALA A 249 -5.01 22.67 0.28
N PRO A 250 -5.62 21.82 -0.59
CA PRO A 250 -5.84 20.41 -0.29
C PRO A 250 -4.53 19.65 -0.03
N GLU A 251 -3.43 20.03 -0.69
CA GLU A 251 -2.11 19.40 -0.50
C GLU A 251 -1.56 19.70 0.91
N ASN A 252 -1.80 20.89 1.45
CA ASN A 252 -1.40 21.25 2.81
C ASN A 252 -2.22 20.46 3.83
N VAL A 253 -3.52 20.34 3.60
CA VAL A 253 -4.44 19.60 4.46
C VAL A 253 -4.04 18.13 4.52
N LEU A 254 -3.92 17.47 3.36
CA LEU A 254 -3.50 16.07 3.27
C LEU A 254 -2.08 15.86 3.81
N GLY A 255 -1.17 16.80 3.53
CA GLY A 255 0.20 16.77 4.05
C GLY A 255 0.29 16.78 5.57
N LYS A 256 -0.67 17.40 6.28
CA LYS A 256 -0.72 17.35 7.76
C LYS A 256 -1.04 15.94 8.27
N PHE A 257 -1.98 15.24 7.65
CA PHE A 257 -2.33 13.86 7.99
C PHE A 257 -1.15 12.92 7.76
N LEU A 258 -0.56 12.98 6.56
CA LEU A 258 0.54 12.11 6.16
C LEU A 258 1.78 12.33 7.03
N ARG A 259 2.09 13.58 7.37
CA ARG A 259 3.18 13.91 8.30
C ARG A 259 2.92 13.35 9.70
N ASN A 260 1.67 13.43 10.17
CA ASN A 260 1.33 12.86 11.48
C ASN A 260 1.45 11.34 11.45
N PHE A 261 0.99 10.69 10.39
CA PHE A 261 1.17 9.26 10.19
C PHE A 261 2.67 8.89 10.24
N ASP A 262 3.50 9.55 9.46
CA ASP A 262 4.95 9.36 9.41
C ASP A 262 5.59 9.48 10.80
N ASN A 263 5.22 10.52 11.55
CA ASN A 263 5.72 10.74 12.92
C ASN A 263 5.29 9.66 13.93
N LYS A 264 4.17 8.97 13.68
CA LYS A 264 3.67 7.89 14.58
C LYS A 264 4.33 6.54 14.28
N ILE A 265 4.80 6.33 13.06
CA ILE A 265 5.44 5.09 12.64
C ILE A 265 6.94 5.17 12.95
N THR A 266 7.43 4.24 13.72
CA THR A 266 8.82 4.21 14.21
C THR A 266 9.63 3.12 13.53
N ASP A 267 10.97 3.26 13.53
CA ASP A 267 11.88 2.20 13.05
C ASP A 267 11.65 0.85 13.77
N GLU A 268 11.22 0.89 15.04
CA GLU A 268 10.88 -0.31 15.80
C GLU A 268 9.66 -1.04 15.21
N MET A 269 8.71 -0.30 14.64
CA MET A 269 7.54 -0.89 13.97
C MET A 269 7.91 -1.58 12.64
N TYR A 270 8.85 -1.00 11.89
CA TYR A 270 9.40 -1.68 10.71
C TYR A 270 10.19 -2.93 11.08
N ALA A 271 10.94 -2.89 12.18
CA ALA A 271 11.63 -4.09 12.68
C ALA A 271 10.63 -5.18 13.15
N ALA A 272 9.51 -4.79 13.75
CA ALA A 272 8.45 -5.72 14.15
C ALA A 272 7.78 -6.41 12.95
N LEU A 273 7.66 -5.75 11.81
CA LEU A 273 7.17 -6.36 10.58
C LEU A 273 8.07 -7.51 10.10
N GLU A 274 9.38 -7.37 10.21
CA GLU A 274 10.33 -8.44 9.87
C GLU A 274 10.19 -9.65 10.80
N GLU A 275 9.93 -9.41 12.08
CA GLU A 275 9.67 -10.47 13.06
C GLU A 275 8.34 -11.16 12.75
N LEU A 276 7.27 -10.41 12.52
CA LEU A 276 5.96 -10.91 12.12
C LEU A 276 6.04 -11.77 10.85
N ASN A 277 6.73 -11.32 9.81
CA ASN A 277 6.93 -12.09 8.57
C ASN A 277 7.66 -13.41 8.82
N THR A 278 8.60 -13.43 9.76
CA THR A 278 9.31 -14.65 10.15
C THR A 278 8.37 -15.66 10.82
N ASP A 279 7.49 -15.19 11.70
CA ASP A 279 6.51 -16.02 12.41
C ASP A 279 5.44 -16.56 11.45
N LEU A 280 4.90 -15.70 10.57
CA LEU A 280 3.93 -16.11 9.55
C LEU A 280 4.51 -17.13 8.57
N ARG A 281 5.77 -16.94 8.14
CA ARG A 281 6.49 -17.92 7.31
C ARG A 281 6.53 -19.28 7.99
N THR A 282 6.84 -19.31 9.29
CA THR A 282 6.89 -20.56 10.07
C THR A 282 5.52 -21.23 10.13
N LYS A 283 4.45 -20.45 10.40
CA LYS A 283 3.06 -20.97 10.40
C LYS A 283 2.64 -21.51 9.04
N MET A 284 2.94 -20.80 7.95
CA MET A 284 2.62 -21.24 6.59
C MET A 284 3.36 -22.52 6.20
N GLN A 285 4.64 -22.67 6.60
CA GLN A 285 5.39 -23.92 6.38
C GLN A 285 4.72 -25.09 7.11
N GLN A 286 4.28 -24.90 8.34
CA GLN A 286 3.56 -25.91 9.12
C GLN A 286 2.20 -26.27 8.50
N SER A 287 1.53 -25.32 7.88
CA SER A 287 0.27 -25.48 7.14
C SER A 287 0.46 -26.08 5.74
N GLY A 288 1.69 -26.43 5.34
CA GLY A 288 1.99 -27.08 4.07
C GLY A 288 1.96 -26.18 2.84
N PHE A 289 2.17 -24.86 3.01
CA PHE A 289 2.39 -23.94 1.88
C PHE A 289 3.76 -24.19 1.24
N THR A 290 3.85 -23.97 -0.07
CA THR A 290 5.11 -24.04 -0.81
C THR A 290 5.95 -22.79 -0.58
N GLU A 291 7.26 -22.88 -0.80
CA GLU A 291 8.16 -21.71 -0.69
C GLU A 291 7.76 -20.55 -1.62
N ALA A 292 7.15 -20.85 -2.77
CA ALA A 292 6.67 -19.83 -3.70
C ALA A 292 5.42 -19.11 -3.18
N GLU A 293 4.48 -19.85 -2.57
CA GLU A 293 3.30 -19.26 -1.91
C GLU A 293 3.72 -18.40 -0.71
N ILE A 294 4.66 -18.89 0.10
CA ILE A 294 5.18 -18.16 1.27
C ILE A 294 5.86 -16.86 0.83
N ALA A 295 6.71 -16.91 -0.19
CA ALA A 295 7.38 -15.73 -0.70
C ALA A 295 6.40 -14.69 -1.31
N ALA A 296 5.30 -15.16 -1.89
CA ALA A 296 4.26 -14.27 -2.43
C ALA A 296 3.34 -13.67 -1.34
N ALA A 297 3.33 -14.25 -0.14
CA ALA A 297 2.53 -13.81 1.00
C ALA A 297 3.34 -12.98 2.02
N GLU A 298 4.58 -12.61 1.71
CA GLU A 298 5.39 -11.75 2.57
C GLU A 298 4.75 -10.36 2.67
N LEU A 299 4.42 -9.96 3.89
CA LEU A 299 3.69 -8.72 4.15
C LEU A 299 4.58 -7.50 3.98
N THR A 300 4.05 -6.47 3.35
CA THR A 300 4.57 -5.11 3.32
C THR A 300 4.01 -4.30 4.50
N PHE A 301 4.53 -3.09 4.73
CA PHE A 301 3.94 -2.19 5.72
C PHE A 301 2.52 -1.76 5.32
N HIS A 302 2.24 -1.67 4.01
CA HIS A 302 0.89 -1.42 3.50
C HIS A 302 -0.09 -2.54 3.92
N ASP A 303 0.31 -3.81 3.84
CA ASP A 303 -0.51 -4.94 4.30
C ASP A 303 -0.81 -4.86 5.81
N VAL A 304 0.16 -4.40 6.61
CA VAL A 304 -0.07 -4.13 8.04
C VAL A 304 -1.12 -3.04 8.24
N VAL A 305 -1.11 -1.97 7.44
CA VAL A 305 -2.14 -0.92 7.48
C VAL A 305 -3.50 -1.47 7.07
N ILE A 306 -3.55 -2.37 6.07
CA ILE A 306 -4.79 -3.08 5.71
C ILE A 306 -5.31 -3.86 6.92
N VAL A 307 -4.50 -4.72 7.54
CA VAL A 307 -4.91 -5.49 8.72
C VAL A 307 -5.35 -4.57 9.86
N ALA A 308 -4.61 -3.48 10.12
CA ALA A 308 -4.97 -2.50 11.13
C ALA A 308 -6.34 -1.87 10.88
N SER A 309 -6.66 -1.56 9.61
CA SER A 309 -7.95 -1.00 9.22
C SER A 309 -9.11 -1.98 9.44
N LEU A 310 -8.87 -3.29 9.21
CA LEU A 310 -9.83 -4.35 9.51
C LEU A 310 -10.04 -4.47 11.02
N VAL A 311 -8.96 -4.53 11.80
CA VAL A 311 -9.01 -4.58 13.26
C VAL A 311 -9.75 -3.37 13.84
N GLU A 312 -9.49 -2.18 13.32
CA GLU A 312 -10.16 -0.94 13.76
C GLU A 312 -11.69 -1.00 13.57
N LYS A 313 -12.14 -1.57 12.47
CA LYS A 313 -13.58 -1.68 12.16
C LYS A 313 -14.28 -2.80 12.92
N GLU A 314 -13.55 -3.79 13.42
CA GLU A 314 -14.08 -4.95 14.13
C GLU A 314 -14.06 -4.77 15.66
N THR A 315 -13.22 -3.90 16.21
CA THR A 315 -13.05 -3.80 17.65
C THR A 315 -13.65 -2.54 18.25
N TYR A 316 -14.44 -2.70 19.31
CA TYR A 316 -14.88 -1.60 20.18
C TYR A 316 -13.90 -1.34 21.32
N ARG A 317 -13.02 -2.30 21.63
CA ARG A 317 -12.04 -2.22 22.71
C ARG A 317 -10.66 -2.66 22.25
N SER A 318 -9.69 -1.81 22.48
CA SER A 318 -8.28 -2.10 22.15
C SER A 318 -7.72 -3.36 22.82
N SER A 319 -8.37 -3.87 23.88
CA SER A 319 -7.94 -5.13 24.54
C SER A 319 -8.12 -6.38 23.69
N GLU A 320 -9.00 -6.34 22.67
CA GLU A 320 -9.27 -7.47 21.77
C GLU A 320 -8.59 -7.33 20.42
N SER A 321 -8.02 -6.16 20.12
CA SER A 321 -7.40 -5.88 18.82
C SER A 321 -6.33 -6.91 18.44
N GLY A 322 -5.51 -7.35 19.42
CA GLY A 322 -4.50 -8.38 19.18
C GLY A 322 -5.07 -9.79 18.93
N LEU A 323 -6.26 -10.10 19.49
CA LEU A 323 -6.98 -11.35 19.23
C LEU A 323 -7.59 -11.36 17.82
N ILE A 324 -8.24 -10.26 17.42
CA ILE A 324 -8.76 -10.10 16.05
C ILE A 324 -7.64 -10.19 15.03
N ALA A 325 -6.51 -9.50 15.25
CA ALA A 325 -5.34 -9.59 14.39
C ALA A 325 -4.82 -11.03 14.28
N SER A 326 -4.80 -11.77 15.41
CA SER A 326 -4.41 -13.18 15.42
C SER A 326 -5.32 -14.05 14.54
N VAL A 327 -6.64 -13.87 14.61
CA VAL A 327 -7.59 -14.59 13.74
C VAL A 327 -7.34 -14.27 12.27
N ILE A 328 -7.12 -13.00 11.92
CA ILE A 328 -6.80 -12.60 10.54
C ILE A 328 -5.55 -13.33 10.05
N TYR A 329 -4.45 -13.29 10.79
CA TYR A 329 -3.20 -13.95 10.39
C TYR A 329 -3.30 -15.48 10.39
N ASN A 330 -4.04 -16.08 11.33
CA ASN A 330 -4.28 -17.52 11.32
C ASN A 330 -5.01 -17.96 10.04
N ARG A 331 -6.01 -17.17 9.58
CA ARG A 331 -6.72 -17.42 8.33
C ARG A 331 -5.82 -17.21 7.11
N LEU A 332 -4.98 -16.18 7.08
CA LEU A 332 -4.00 -15.95 6.01
C LEU A 332 -2.99 -17.11 5.90
N CYS A 333 -2.67 -17.76 7.02
CA CYS A 333 -1.81 -18.95 7.07
C CYS A 333 -2.56 -20.28 6.94
N SER A 334 -3.85 -20.26 6.58
CA SER A 334 -4.70 -21.46 6.52
C SER A 334 -5.13 -21.77 5.10
N LYS A 335 -4.92 -23.01 4.65
CA LYS A 335 -5.49 -23.53 3.40
C LYS A 335 -6.97 -23.88 3.54
N THR A 336 -7.44 -24.10 4.76
CA THR A 336 -8.83 -24.47 5.05
C THR A 336 -9.75 -23.25 5.13
N TYR A 337 -9.25 -22.15 5.69
CA TYR A 337 -10.03 -20.91 5.91
C TYR A 337 -9.36 -19.68 5.28
N PRO A 338 -9.13 -19.66 3.94
CA PRO A 338 -8.35 -18.61 3.30
C PRO A 338 -9.09 -17.26 3.16
N CYS A 339 -10.41 -17.25 3.29
CA CYS A 339 -11.24 -16.04 3.25
C CYS A 339 -11.40 -15.45 4.65
N LEU A 340 -11.28 -14.12 4.79
CA LEU A 340 -11.37 -13.48 6.09
C LEU A 340 -12.81 -13.35 6.60
N ASN A 341 -13.80 -13.24 5.70
CA ASN A 341 -15.23 -13.14 5.99
C ASN A 341 -15.58 -11.96 6.92
N ILE A 342 -14.99 -10.79 6.68
CA ILE A 342 -15.15 -9.60 7.49
C ILE A 342 -16.25 -8.71 6.89
N ASP A 343 -17.35 -8.50 7.63
CA ASP A 343 -18.51 -7.72 7.22
C ASP A 343 -18.16 -6.27 6.88
N ALA A 344 -17.21 -5.67 7.60
CA ALA A 344 -16.76 -4.31 7.37
C ALA A 344 -16.23 -4.09 5.95
N THR A 345 -15.62 -5.10 5.32
CA THR A 345 -15.15 -5.01 3.93
C THR A 345 -16.28 -4.90 2.91
N ILE A 346 -17.44 -5.49 3.22
CA ILE A 346 -18.65 -5.37 2.41
C ILE A 346 -19.29 -4.01 2.63
N GLN A 347 -19.37 -3.57 3.89
CA GLN A 347 -19.91 -2.24 4.24
C GLN A 347 -19.15 -1.11 3.53
N TYR A 348 -17.82 -1.25 3.38
CA TYR A 348 -16.95 -0.28 2.71
C TYR A 348 -17.27 -0.10 1.22
N VAL A 349 -17.74 -1.15 0.54
CA VAL A 349 -18.03 -1.11 -0.90
C VAL A 349 -19.49 -0.88 -1.23
N LEU A 350 -20.38 -0.95 -0.24
CA LEU A 350 -21.79 -0.66 -0.45
C LEU A 350 -22.04 0.84 -0.56
N PRO A 351 -22.97 1.28 -1.43
CA PRO A 351 -23.35 2.69 -1.54
C PRO A 351 -23.93 3.30 -0.25
N GLU A 352 -24.55 2.48 0.56
CA GLU A 352 -25.12 2.84 1.86
C GLU A 352 -24.85 1.72 2.86
N ARG A 353 -24.46 2.06 4.08
CA ARG A 353 -24.27 1.09 5.16
C ARG A 353 -25.60 0.44 5.53
N LYS A 354 -25.57 -0.85 5.81
CA LYS A 354 -26.72 -1.65 6.20
C LYS A 354 -26.57 -2.13 7.64
N GLU A 355 -27.66 -2.16 8.38
CA GLU A 355 -27.66 -2.72 9.73
C GLU A 355 -27.41 -4.23 9.71
N VAL A 356 -27.94 -4.93 8.71
CA VAL A 356 -27.71 -6.36 8.48
C VAL A 356 -27.38 -6.61 7.02
N LEU A 357 -26.27 -7.32 6.77
CA LEU A 357 -25.85 -7.72 5.43
C LEU A 357 -26.59 -8.98 5.00
N THR A 358 -27.17 -8.95 3.80
CA THR A 358 -27.77 -10.11 3.15
C THR A 358 -26.71 -10.95 2.42
N ASN A 359 -27.05 -12.19 2.07
CA ASN A 359 -26.18 -13.02 1.23
C ASN A 359 -25.90 -12.39 -0.14
N ALA A 360 -26.84 -11.63 -0.70
CA ALA A 360 -26.62 -10.89 -1.94
C ALA A 360 -25.59 -9.77 -1.77
N ASP A 361 -25.55 -9.10 -0.61
CA ASP A 361 -24.53 -8.10 -0.30
C ASP A 361 -23.16 -8.76 -0.16
N LYS A 362 -23.08 -9.90 0.52
CA LYS A 362 -21.83 -10.67 0.70
C LYS A 362 -21.31 -11.29 -0.62
N ALA A 363 -22.15 -11.38 -1.64
CA ALA A 363 -21.77 -11.85 -2.98
C ALA A 363 -21.34 -10.71 -3.94
N VAL A 364 -21.22 -9.46 -3.47
CA VAL A 364 -20.80 -8.33 -4.31
C VAL A 364 -19.43 -8.59 -4.94
N ILE A 365 -19.30 -8.33 -6.24
CA ILE A 365 -18.02 -8.48 -6.94
C ILE A 365 -17.18 -7.24 -6.66
N SER A 366 -16.19 -7.38 -5.79
CA SER A 366 -15.25 -6.31 -5.42
C SER A 366 -13.91 -6.91 -4.99
N PRO A 367 -12.78 -6.26 -5.28
CA PRO A 367 -11.47 -6.68 -4.76
C PRO A 367 -11.35 -6.50 -3.23
N TYR A 368 -12.27 -5.77 -2.61
CA TYR A 368 -12.37 -5.65 -1.15
C TYR A 368 -13.15 -6.78 -0.50
N ASN A 369 -13.92 -7.57 -1.26
CA ASN A 369 -14.79 -8.59 -0.70
C ASN A 369 -14.01 -9.78 -0.14
N THR A 370 -13.89 -9.86 1.18
CA THR A 370 -13.20 -10.93 1.90
C THR A 370 -14.02 -12.20 2.09
N TYR A 371 -15.26 -12.26 1.59
CA TYR A 371 -16.08 -13.49 1.53
C TYR A 371 -15.78 -14.32 0.30
N THR A 372 -15.48 -13.66 -0.83
CA THR A 372 -15.28 -14.30 -2.13
C THR A 372 -13.83 -14.33 -2.57
N ASN A 373 -12.99 -13.47 -2.02
CA ASN A 373 -11.55 -13.44 -2.30
C ASN A 373 -10.77 -13.94 -1.08
N ALA A 374 -9.82 -14.84 -1.34
CA ALA A 374 -8.88 -15.30 -0.33
C ALA A 374 -7.81 -14.22 -0.06
N GLY A 375 -7.34 -14.14 1.18
CA GLY A 375 -6.31 -13.19 1.57
C GLY A 375 -6.84 -11.82 2.00
N LEU A 376 -5.95 -10.83 1.98
CA LEU A 376 -6.26 -9.44 2.33
C LEU A 376 -7.06 -8.76 1.20
N PRO A 377 -7.90 -7.77 1.53
CA PRO A 377 -8.48 -6.89 0.53
C PRO A 377 -7.40 -6.05 -0.15
N VAL A 378 -7.72 -5.44 -1.29
CA VAL A 378 -6.78 -4.68 -2.14
C VAL A 378 -6.22 -3.41 -1.47
N GLY A 379 -6.81 -2.95 -0.40
CA GLY A 379 -6.40 -1.76 0.34
C GLY A 379 -7.11 -1.65 1.68
N PRO A 380 -6.70 -0.67 2.52
CA PRO A 380 -7.38 -0.37 3.78
C PRO A 380 -8.84 0.03 3.58
N ILE A 381 -9.65 -0.20 4.61
CA ILE A 381 -11.10 0.14 4.60
C ILE A 381 -11.45 1.24 5.60
N SER A 382 -10.47 1.81 6.25
CA SER A 382 -10.59 2.94 7.18
C SER A 382 -9.21 3.46 7.57
N ASN A 383 -9.18 4.56 8.30
CA ASN A 383 -7.96 5.13 8.87
C ASN A 383 -7.81 4.67 10.33
N PRO A 384 -6.91 3.72 10.60
CA PRO A 384 -6.76 3.13 11.93
C PRO A 384 -6.00 4.03 12.90
N GLY A 385 -6.33 3.91 14.19
CA GLY A 385 -5.53 4.46 15.27
C GLY A 385 -4.24 3.68 15.51
N ILE A 386 -3.33 4.26 16.30
CA ILE A 386 -2.03 3.64 16.61
C ILE A 386 -2.17 2.30 17.35
N SER A 387 -3.27 2.13 18.11
CA SER A 387 -3.55 0.89 18.82
C SER A 387 -3.80 -0.28 17.88
N SER A 388 -4.55 -0.07 16.80
CA SER A 388 -4.84 -1.08 15.78
C SER A 388 -3.63 -1.37 14.91
N ILE A 389 -2.80 -0.36 14.57
CA ILE A 389 -1.52 -0.57 13.88
C ILE A 389 -0.58 -1.44 14.74
N ARG A 390 -0.49 -1.16 16.04
CA ARG A 390 0.30 -2.00 16.94
C ARG A 390 -0.25 -3.40 17.08
N ALA A 391 -1.57 -3.57 17.16
CA ALA A 391 -2.19 -4.89 17.24
C ALA A 391 -1.93 -5.72 15.97
N ALA A 392 -1.89 -5.08 14.80
CA ALA A 392 -1.52 -5.72 13.55
C ALA A 392 -0.04 -6.13 13.50
N LEU A 393 0.87 -5.33 14.09
CA LEU A 393 2.31 -5.66 14.15
C LEU A 393 2.65 -6.67 15.26
N TYR A 394 1.89 -6.68 16.35
CA TYR A 394 2.10 -7.53 17.53
C TYR A 394 0.82 -8.32 17.85
N PRO A 395 0.38 -9.22 16.93
CA PRO A 395 -0.82 -10.03 17.18
C PRO A 395 -0.60 -10.94 18.38
N MET A 396 -1.68 -11.32 19.06
CA MET A 396 -1.60 -12.35 20.08
C MET A 396 -1.36 -13.72 19.43
N GLU A 397 -0.56 -14.56 20.08
CA GLU A 397 -0.37 -15.95 19.64
C GLU A 397 -1.56 -16.79 20.09
N THR A 398 -2.40 -17.22 19.12
CA THR A 398 -3.56 -18.08 19.38
C THR A 398 -3.78 -19.04 18.21
N ASP A 399 -4.64 -20.03 18.43
CA ASP A 399 -5.14 -20.95 17.40
C ASP A 399 -6.57 -20.62 16.97
N TYR A 400 -7.05 -19.41 17.24
CA TYR A 400 -8.41 -19.00 16.87
C TYR A 400 -8.53 -18.69 15.37
N TYR A 401 -9.61 -19.21 14.78
CA TYR A 401 -9.98 -18.96 13.39
C TYR A 401 -11.32 -18.21 13.24
N PHE A 402 -12.10 -18.10 14.32
CA PHE A 402 -13.43 -17.51 14.30
C PHE A 402 -13.62 -16.62 15.54
N TYR A 403 -14.47 -15.62 15.38
CA TYR A 403 -15.00 -14.82 16.49
C TYR A 403 -16.43 -14.41 16.22
N ALA A 404 -17.19 -14.18 17.25
CA ALA A 404 -18.55 -13.63 17.19
C ALA A 404 -18.77 -12.64 18.32
N PRO A 405 -19.60 -11.60 18.15
CA PRO A 405 -19.91 -10.68 19.20
C PRO A 405 -20.65 -11.41 20.35
N ASP A 406 -20.29 -11.04 21.58
CA ASP A 406 -21.06 -11.43 22.76
C ASP A 406 -22.43 -10.74 22.77
N PRO A 407 -23.41 -11.24 23.56
CA PRO A 407 -24.74 -10.63 23.68
C PRO A 407 -24.72 -9.17 24.14
N ASP A 408 -23.65 -8.70 24.75
CA ASP A 408 -23.45 -7.30 25.14
C ASP A 408 -23.00 -6.42 23.96
N ALA A 409 -22.70 -7.02 22.80
CA ALA A 409 -22.20 -6.38 21.57
C ALA A 409 -20.93 -5.51 21.78
N VAL A 410 -20.17 -5.75 22.85
CA VAL A 410 -18.97 -5.00 23.20
C VAL A 410 -17.71 -5.85 23.15
N ASN A 411 -17.84 -7.14 23.50
CA ASN A 411 -16.76 -8.11 23.50
C ASN A 411 -17.02 -9.17 22.42
N HIS A 412 -15.99 -9.94 22.12
CA HIS A 412 -16.08 -11.07 21.21
C HIS A 412 -15.73 -12.36 21.91
N HIS A 413 -16.40 -13.43 21.51
CA HIS A 413 -16.02 -14.80 21.80
C HIS A 413 -15.16 -15.34 20.66
N PHE A 414 -14.07 -16.04 20.97
CA PHE A 414 -13.11 -16.55 20.00
C PHE A 414 -13.12 -18.08 19.99
N PHE A 415 -12.99 -18.68 18.82
CA PHE A 415 -13.12 -20.13 18.62
C PHE A 415 -12.01 -20.65 17.72
N GLU A 416 -11.54 -21.87 18.01
CA GLU A 416 -10.56 -22.59 17.21
C GLU A 416 -11.24 -23.31 16.03
N THR A 417 -12.47 -23.80 16.24
CA THR A 417 -13.18 -24.61 15.26
C THR A 417 -14.48 -23.96 14.77
N ALA A 418 -14.85 -24.27 13.52
CA ALA A 418 -16.15 -23.86 12.97
C ALA A 418 -17.33 -24.42 13.79
N TYR A 419 -17.15 -25.62 14.35
CA TYR A 419 -18.17 -26.26 15.19
C TYR A 419 -18.48 -25.44 16.45
N GLU A 420 -17.46 -25.05 17.22
CA GLU A 420 -17.64 -24.23 18.43
C GLU A 420 -18.31 -22.89 18.10
N TYR A 421 -17.87 -22.27 17.00
CA TYR A 421 -18.44 -21.02 16.49
C TYR A 421 -19.93 -21.15 16.17
N GLN A 422 -20.32 -22.19 15.44
CA GLN A 422 -21.72 -22.45 15.06
C GLN A 422 -22.59 -22.80 16.30
N ALA A 423 -22.05 -23.61 17.22
CA ALA A 423 -22.72 -23.93 18.47
C ALA A 423 -23.01 -22.67 19.32
N TYR A 424 -22.03 -21.76 19.36
CA TYR A 424 -22.20 -20.49 20.06
C TYR A 424 -23.27 -19.60 19.38
N LEU A 425 -23.24 -19.43 18.05
CA LEU A 425 -24.25 -18.67 17.33
C LEU A 425 -25.65 -19.24 17.56
N SER A 426 -25.79 -20.56 17.53
CA SER A 426 -27.06 -21.24 17.80
C SER A 426 -27.57 -20.94 19.23
N SER A 427 -26.67 -20.85 20.21
CA SER A 427 -27.00 -20.50 21.59
C SER A 427 -27.49 -19.05 21.73
N LEU A 428 -26.93 -18.11 20.93
CA LEU A 428 -27.29 -16.69 20.96
C LEU A 428 -28.69 -16.43 20.36
N LEU A 429 -29.06 -17.18 19.32
CA LEU A 429 -30.35 -17.00 18.64
C LEU A 429 -31.53 -17.37 19.54
N GLY A 430 -31.24 -17.79 20.78
CA GLY A 430 -32.29 -17.99 21.79
C GLY A 430 -33.38 -18.89 21.29
N SER A 431 -33.00 -19.95 20.61
CA SER A 431 -33.96 -20.91 20.11
C SER A 431 -34.69 -21.49 21.30
N GLY A 432 -35.93 -21.11 21.45
CA GLY A 432 -36.88 -21.95 22.18
C GLY A 432 -37.13 -23.26 21.43
N GLU A 433 -36.25 -23.66 20.56
CA GLU A 433 -36.12 -24.97 19.95
C GLU A 433 -35.16 -25.75 20.83
N GLU A 434 -35.68 -26.75 21.47
CA GLU A 434 -34.93 -27.80 22.17
C GLU A 434 -33.73 -28.19 21.31
N THR A 435 -32.53 -28.29 21.93
CA THR A 435 -31.42 -29.02 21.30
C THR A 435 -31.99 -30.29 20.71
N PRO A 436 -31.79 -30.55 19.41
CA PRO A 436 -32.28 -31.78 18.82
C PRO A 436 -31.85 -32.93 19.72
N PRO A 437 -32.72 -33.88 20.03
CA PRO A 437 -32.38 -34.96 20.92
C PRO A 437 -31.14 -35.67 20.36
N ASP A 438 -30.14 -35.89 21.22
CA ASP A 438 -28.99 -36.72 20.89
C ASP A 438 -29.53 -38.13 20.67
N ILE A 439 -29.80 -38.46 19.42
CA ILE A 439 -30.32 -39.75 19.03
C ILE A 439 -29.16 -40.65 18.57
N SER A 440 -29.23 -41.92 18.93
CA SER A 440 -28.35 -42.94 18.41
C SER A 440 -28.78 -43.41 17.01
N GLU A 441 -27.90 -44.10 16.27
CA GLU A 441 -28.22 -44.66 14.97
C GLU A 441 -29.47 -45.56 14.99
N ASP A 442 -29.71 -46.28 16.10
CA ASP A 442 -30.87 -47.16 16.30
C ASP A 442 -32.17 -46.40 16.54
N GLU A 443 -32.12 -45.14 16.89
CA GLU A 443 -33.28 -44.22 17.15
C GLU A 443 -33.60 -43.33 15.96
N ALA A 444 -32.82 -43.39 14.88
CA ALA A 444 -33.08 -42.69 13.64
C ALA A 444 -34.36 -43.21 12.98
N GLU A 445 -35.28 -42.29 12.59
CA GLU A 445 -36.48 -42.68 11.84
C GLU A 445 -36.16 -43.04 10.39
N VAL A 446 -35.09 -42.48 9.85
CA VAL A 446 -34.57 -42.79 8.51
C VAL A 446 -33.44 -43.81 8.65
N THR A 447 -33.64 -44.99 8.10
CA THR A 447 -32.62 -46.06 8.10
C THR A 447 -31.48 -45.74 7.14
N LYS A 448 -30.33 -46.36 7.35
CA LYS A 448 -29.17 -46.23 6.46
C LYS A 448 -29.51 -46.53 4.99
N GLU A 449 -30.31 -47.56 4.74
CA GLU A 449 -30.74 -47.96 3.39
C GLU A 449 -31.64 -46.90 2.74
N GLU A 450 -32.53 -46.27 3.51
CA GLU A 450 -33.37 -45.17 3.05
C GLU A 450 -32.53 -43.93 2.75
N ALA A 451 -31.60 -43.55 3.65
CA ALA A 451 -30.69 -42.43 3.43
C ALA A 451 -29.81 -42.61 2.18
N LEU A 452 -29.29 -43.84 1.97
CA LEU A 452 -28.58 -44.17 0.75
C LEU A 452 -29.45 -44.06 -0.51
N SER A 453 -30.75 -44.40 -0.41
CA SER A 453 -31.68 -44.24 -1.53
C SER A 453 -31.95 -42.78 -1.86
N ILE A 454 -32.20 -41.99 -0.83
CA ILE A 454 -32.43 -40.52 -0.95
C ILE A 454 -31.18 -39.86 -1.54
N ALA A 455 -30.02 -40.15 -1.00
CA ALA A 455 -28.77 -39.55 -1.45
C ALA A 455 -28.42 -39.92 -2.90
N ARG A 456 -28.76 -41.17 -3.34
CA ARG A 456 -28.58 -41.58 -4.75
C ARG A 456 -29.51 -40.80 -5.69
N GLU A 457 -30.75 -40.57 -5.29
CA GLU A 457 -31.68 -39.77 -6.08
C GLU A 457 -31.18 -38.33 -6.18
N GLU A 458 -30.65 -37.77 -5.10
CA GLU A 458 -30.04 -36.44 -5.07
C GLU A 458 -28.83 -36.37 -5.98
N ALA A 459 -27.89 -37.31 -5.89
CA ALA A 459 -26.68 -37.33 -6.69
C ALA A 459 -26.93 -37.49 -8.22
N GLN A 460 -28.12 -37.91 -8.63
CA GLN A 460 -28.54 -38.03 -10.03
C GLN A 460 -29.20 -36.78 -10.61
N LYS A 461 -29.44 -35.73 -9.79
CA LYS A 461 -30.03 -34.48 -10.27
C LYS A 461 -29.05 -33.75 -11.18
N GLU A 462 -29.53 -33.28 -12.35
CA GLU A 462 -28.74 -32.52 -13.35
C GLU A 462 -28.23 -31.15 -12.83
N THR A 463 -28.60 -30.76 -11.62
CA THR A 463 -28.43 -29.43 -11.07
C THR A 463 -27.13 -29.22 -10.30
N TYR A 464 -26.29 -30.23 -10.10
CA TYR A 464 -24.98 -30.00 -9.44
C TYR A 464 -23.95 -29.43 -10.40
N GLN A 465 -24.28 -28.30 -11.04
CA GLN A 465 -23.32 -27.46 -11.76
C GLN A 465 -22.50 -26.64 -10.75
N TYR A 466 -21.58 -27.29 -10.07
CA TYR A 466 -20.49 -26.56 -9.45
C TYR A 466 -19.56 -26.03 -10.55
N GLN A 467 -19.04 -24.82 -10.38
CA GLN A 467 -18.22 -24.10 -11.37
C GLN A 467 -16.96 -24.85 -11.84
N SER A 468 -16.65 -26.02 -11.30
CA SER A 468 -15.50 -26.86 -11.65
C SER A 468 -15.82 -28.20 -12.31
N TRP A 469 -17.09 -28.56 -12.51
CA TRP A 469 -17.45 -29.84 -13.11
C TRP A 469 -17.85 -29.66 -14.57
N GLU A 470 -16.93 -30.03 -15.47
CA GLU A 470 -17.19 -30.02 -16.93
C GLU A 470 -17.90 -31.27 -17.45
N SER A 471 -18.17 -32.27 -16.59
CA SER A 471 -18.80 -33.54 -16.99
C SER A 471 -19.86 -33.99 -15.99
N ASP A 472 -20.87 -34.73 -16.47
CA ASP A 472 -21.91 -35.34 -15.66
C ASP A 472 -21.31 -36.23 -14.58
N PHE A 473 -21.55 -35.95 -13.31
CA PHE A 473 -21.13 -36.79 -12.19
C PHE A 473 -21.86 -38.15 -12.23
N GLN A 474 -21.10 -39.24 -12.27
CA GLN A 474 -21.65 -40.58 -12.23
C GLN A 474 -21.22 -41.28 -10.93
N ALA A 475 -22.12 -41.25 -9.94
CA ALA A 475 -21.87 -41.84 -8.65
C ALA A 475 -21.67 -43.38 -8.74
N GLN A 476 -20.64 -43.87 -8.05
CA GLN A 476 -20.52 -45.27 -7.70
C GLN A 476 -21.44 -45.59 -6.50
N ASP A 477 -21.48 -46.87 -6.10
CA ASP A 477 -22.22 -47.29 -4.91
C ASP A 477 -21.79 -46.48 -3.68
N GLY A 478 -22.74 -45.76 -3.10
CA GLY A 478 -22.52 -44.88 -1.93
C GLY A 478 -22.23 -45.70 -0.66
N SER A 479 -21.39 -45.15 0.20
CA SER A 479 -21.20 -45.60 1.58
C SER A 479 -21.81 -44.57 2.54
N GLY A 480 -22.61 -45.00 3.51
CA GLY A 480 -23.24 -44.13 4.49
C GLY A 480 -22.67 -44.32 5.88
N GLU A 481 -22.47 -43.22 6.58
CA GLU A 481 -22.05 -43.13 7.99
C GLU A 481 -23.06 -42.27 8.77
N PHE A 482 -23.45 -42.74 9.97
CA PHE A 482 -24.31 -41.98 10.85
C PHE A 482 -23.48 -40.96 11.65
N ILE A 483 -23.90 -39.71 11.62
CA ILE A 483 -23.29 -38.64 12.38
C ILE A 483 -24.29 -38.21 13.47
N PRO A 484 -24.00 -38.45 14.76
CA PRO A 484 -24.88 -38.03 15.84
C PRO A 484 -24.97 -36.51 15.90
N ALA A 485 -26.01 -35.99 16.56
CA ALA A 485 -26.14 -34.58 16.83
C ALA A 485 -24.90 -34.06 17.56
N GLY A 486 -24.24 -33.05 16.98
CA GLY A 486 -22.98 -32.53 17.50
C GLY A 486 -21.72 -33.30 17.08
N GLY A 487 -21.83 -34.27 16.14
CA GLY A 487 -20.66 -34.98 15.57
C GLY A 487 -19.88 -34.10 14.58
N GLU A 488 -18.59 -34.46 14.39
CA GLU A 488 -17.74 -33.78 13.40
C GLU A 488 -18.20 -34.12 11.97
N LEU A 489 -18.49 -33.08 11.19
CA LEU A 489 -18.61 -33.19 9.73
C LEU A 489 -17.22 -33.03 9.13
N ALA A 490 -16.84 -33.93 8.23
CA ALA A 490 -15.63 -33.72 7.44
C ALA A 490 -15.76 -32.37 6.69
N PRO A 491 -14.74 -31.51 6.71
CA PRO A 491 -14.79 -30.22 6.04
C PRO A 491 -14.94 -30.44 4.54
N SER A 492 -16.15 -30.21 4.02
CA SER A 492 -16.41 -30.21 2.58
C SER A 492 -16.36 -28.76 2.08
N ILE A 493 -15.49 -28.50 1.12
CA ILE A 493 -15.40 -27.22 0.42
C ILE A 493 -16.71 -27.03 -0.36
N GLY A 494 -17.47 -25.99 0.00
CA GLY A 494 -18.67 -25.58 -0.70
C GLY A 494 -19.97 -26.16 -0.13
N TRP A 495 -20.46 -25.61 0.97
CA TRP A 495 -21.86 -25.70 1.34
C TRP A 495 -22.70 -24.80 0.41
N PRO A 496 -23.48 -25.37 -0.49
CA PRO A 496 -24.59 -24.62 -1.04
C PRO A 496 -25.82 -25.01 -0.23
N GLY A 497 -26.07 -24.39 0.79
CA GLY A 497 -27.19 -24.78 1.63
C GLY A 497 -27.80 -23.58 2.29
N THR A 498 -28.19 -22.63 1.48
CA THR A 498 -29.20 -21.67 1.90
C THR A 498 -30.42 -21.93 1.07
N ASP A 499 -31.55 -22.31 1.72
CA ASP A 499 -32.86 -22.05 1.15
C ASP A 499 -32.99 -20.53 0.90
N GLU A 500 -34.01 -20.13 0.14
CA GLU A 500 -34.26 -18.73 -0.21
C GLU A 500 -34.42 -17.80 1.02
N ASP A 501 -34.50 -18.36 2.24
CA ASP A 501 -34.72 -17.66 3.51
C ASP A 501 -33.46 -17.67 4.43
N GLY A 502 -32.35 -18.30 4.06
CA GLY A 502 -31.09 -18.27 4.82
C GLY A 502 -31.09 -19.09 6.14
N GLU A 503 -32.09 -19.87 6.42
CA GLU A 503 -32.32 -20.45 7.74
C GLU A 503 -31.94 -21.94 7.92
N LYS A 504 -31.53 -22.66 6.89
CA LYS A 504 -31.20 -24.08 7.04
C LYS A 504 -29.73 -24.38 6.95
N LEU A 505 -28.95 -23.74 7.77
CA LEU A 505 -27.67 -24.31 8.17
C LEU A 505 -27.89 -25.41 9.21
N TYR A 506 -27.17 -26.52 9.03
CA TYR A 506 -27.04 -27.63 9.93
C TYR A 506 -27.15 -27.22 11.40
N ARG A 507 -28.25 -27.58 12.05
CA ARG A 507 -28.59 -27.20 13.43
C ARG A 507 -28.15 -28.22 14.47
N GLY A 508 -27.13 -29.04 14.18
CA GLY A 508 -26.67 -30.08 15.07
C GLY A 508 -27.61 -31.30 15.15
N GLN A 509 -28.46 -31.50 14.17
CA GLN A 509 -29.32 -32.68 14.02
C GLN A 509 -28.48 -33.92 13.69
N ALA A 510 -28.96 -35.10 14.04
CA ALA A 510 -28.34 -36.35 13.60
C ALA A 510 -28.52 -36.51 12.07
N LEU A 511 -27.47 -36.88 11.38
CA LEU A 511 -27.43 -36.97 9.93
C LEU A 511 -26.89 -38.31 9.45
N TRP A 512 -27.30 -38.69 8.26
CA TRP A 512 -26.60 -39.67 7.45
C TRP A 512 -25.68 -38.92 6.48
N SER A 513 -24.39 -39.18 6.55
CA SER A 513 -23.41 -38.72 5.57
C SER A 513 -23.20 -39.81 4.54
N VAL A 514 -23.65 -39.59 3.31
CA VAL A 514 -23.54 -40.56 2.22
C VAL A 514 -22.51 -40.07 1.23
N PHE A 515 -21.45 -40.85 1.07
CA PHE A 515 -20.29 -40.54 0.25
C PHE A 515 -20.31 -41.32 -1.06
N PHE A 516 -20.14 -40.59 -2.17
CA PHE A 516 -20.01 -41.15 -3.51
C PHE A 516 -18.68 -40.74 -4.14
N VAL A 517 -18.19 -41.61 -5.03
CA VAL A 517 -17.00 -41.34 -5.86
C VAL A 517 -17.43 -41.34 -7.33
N ASP A 518 -16.90 -40.46 -8.16
CA ASP A 518 -17.18 -40.47 -9.58
C ASP A 518 -16.55 -41.72 -10.25
N GLN A 519 -17.30 -42.39 -11.08
CA GLN A 519 -16.83 -43.57 -11.81
C GLN A 519 -15.73 -43.25 -12.82
N ASN A 520 -15.71 -42.04 -13.33
CA ASN A 520 -14.78 -41.60 -14.36
C ASN A 520 -13.54 -40.94 -13.76
N ASP A 521 -13.66 -40.35 -12.55
CA ASP A 521 -12.59 -39.65 -11.84
C ASP A 521 -12.64 -39.96 -10.34
N PRO A 522 -11.83 -40.90 -9.84
CA PRO A 522 -11.83 -41.29 -8.42
C PRO A 522 -11.42 -40.18 -7.44
N LEU A 523 -10.88 -39.06 -7.92
CA LEU A 523 -10.54 -37.91 -7.10
C LEU A 523 -11.73 -36.97 -6.92
N THR A 524 -12.73 -37.09 -7.78
CA THR A 524 -13.98 -36.33 -7.66
C THR A 524 -14.97 -37.08 -6.78
N THR A 525 -15.40 -36.45 -5.70
CA THR A 525 -16.27 -37.02 -4.68
C THR A 525 -17.47 -36.14 -4.39
N LEU A 526 -18.60 -36.74 -4.03
CA LEU A 526 -19.82 -36.06 -3.61
C LEU A 526 -20.26 -36.64 -2.27
N THR A 527 -20.55 -35.76 -1.30
CA THR A 527 -21.13 -36.15 -0.02
C THR A 527 -22.50 -35.55 0.09
N VAL A 528 -23.51 -36.38 0.31
CA VAL A 528 -24.90 -35.93 0.54
C VAL A 528 -25.22 -36.16 2.00
N TYR A 529 -25.71 -35.12 2.68
CA TYR A 529 -26.15 -35.16 4.07
C TYR A 529 -27.68 -35.24 4.11
N VAL A 530 -28.17 -36.31 4.75
CA VAL A 530 -29.61 -36.58 4.88
C VAL A 530 -29.97 -36.51 6.36
N ASP A 531 -30.99 -35.76 6.72
CA ASP A 531 -31.50 -35.69 8.09
C ASP A 531 -32.00 -37.06 8.53
N ALA A 532 -31.49 -37.52 9.68
CA ALA A 532 -31.76 -38.88 10.17
C ALA A 532 -33.19 -39.07 10.72
N MET A 533 -33.95 -37.97 10.93
CA MET A 533 -35.33 -38.00 11.42
C MET A 533 -36.36 -37.74 10.31
N THR A 534 -36.04 -36.81 9.39
CA THR A 534 -37.02 -36.36 8.38
C THR A 534 -36.77 -36.97 7.00
N GLY A 535 -35.54 -37.39 6.70
CA GLY A 535 -35.12 -37.83 5.36
C GLY A 535 -34.87 -36.69 4.38
N ASP A 536 -34.90 -35.45 4.84
CA ASP A 536 -34.60 -34.30 3.98
C ASP A 536 -33.10 -34.23 3.66
N VAL A 537 -32.76 -33.87 2.41
CA VAL A 537 -31.39 -33.57 2.05
C VAL A 537 -31.08 -32.18 2.60
N VAL A 538 -30.20 -32.11 3.61
CA VAL A 538 -29.84 -30.86 4.30
C VAL A 538 -28.57 -30.24 3.77
N GLY A 539 -27.80 -30.94 2.98
CA GLY A 539 -26.62 -30.41 2.34
C GLY A 539 -25.94 -31.39 1.38
N VAL A 540 -25.19 -30.84 0.45
CA VAL A 540 -24.38 -31.62 -0.50
C VAL A 540 -23.00 -30.98 -0.61
N GLY A 541 -21.96 -31.73 -0.35
CA GLY A 541 -20.58 -31.29 -0.49
C GLY A 541 -19.91 -31.97 -1.68
N ALA A 542 -19.12 -31.24 -2.46
CA ALA A 542 -18.36 -31.80 -3.56
C ALA A 542 -16.87 -31.47 -3.41
N ARG A 543 -16.02 -32.43 -3.83
CA ARG A 543 -14.58 -32.21 -3.88
C ARG A 543 -14.07 -32.74 -5.22
N SER A 544 -13.30 -31.90 -5.93
CA SER A 544 -12.43 -32.27 -7.04
C SER A 544 -11.03 -31.80 -6.74
N ASP A 545 -10.02 -32.65 -6.86
CA ASP A 545 -8.63 -32.25 -6.72
C ASP A 545 -8.10 -31.60 -8.00
#